data_944c90545f15e4bd01bfecabe5cfeb80
#
_entry.id   944c90545f15e4bd01bfecabe5cfeb80
#
_cell.length_a   1.000
_cell.length_b   1.000
_cell.length_c   1.000
_cell.angle_alpha   90.00
_cell.angle_beta   90.00
_cell.angle_gamma   90.00
#
_symmetry.space_group_name_H-M   'P 1'
#
loop_
_entity.id
_entity.type
_entity.pdbx_description
1 polymer ?
#
loop_
_entity_poly.entity_id
_entity_poly.type
_entity_poly.pdbx_seq_one_letter_code
_entity_poly.pdbx_strand_id
1 'polypeptide(L)'
;PDALSAASLYFVVGDDLLLEELVPKLEAAGYRKVATVDEQGELAVRGGIIDLWPPGFEYPLRVELGGDTVESIRLFDPGDQLSFQPSEDLAVLPSSPVPLERMAEADVRRKIAARCEELLLASSERRRLDEYLTAGVLFPGIELLAPYAYGRRTTILDHLPAGALLVIVDPPAVEMAIDTLHETLLEAGESARSASTFHPDSALLHLDR
;
A
#
# COMPACT_ATOMS: atom_id res chain seq x y z
N PRO A 1 4.15 8.64 -8.46
CA PRO A 1 3.95 7.77 -9.63
C PRO A 1 4.98 6.66 -9.69
N ASP A 2 6.27 6.98 -9.60
CA ASP A 2 7.34 6.02 -9.85
C ASP A 2 7.34 4.82 -8.88
N ALA A 3 7.12 5.07 -7.58
CA ALA A 3 7.09 3.99 -6.57
C ALA A 3 5.88 3.05 -6.76
N LEU A 4 4.72 3.58 -7.10
CA LEU A 4 3.53 2.78 -7.37
C LEU A 4 3.70 1.96 -8.65
N SER A 5 4.21 2.59 -9.70
CA SER A 5 4.48 1.92 -10.98
C SER A 5 5.54 0.81 -10.83
N ALA A 6 6.59 1.06 -10.05
CA ALA A 6 7.63 0.06 -9.80
C ALA A 6 7.16 -1.15 -8.98
N ALA A 7 6.16 -0.95 -8.12
CA ALA A 7 5.57 -2.01 -7.30
C ALA A 7 4.35 -2.69 -7.95
N SER A 8 3.89 -2.20 -9.10
CA SER A 8 2.78 -2.81 -9.85
C SER A 8 3.31 -3.90 -10.77
N LEU A 9 2.55 -4.99 -10.88
CA LEU A 9 2.85 -6.10 -11.79
C LEU A 9 1.76 -6.18 -12.87
N TYR A 10 2.14 -6.64 -14.05
CA TYR A 10 1.19 -6.90 -15.13
C TYR A 10 1.61 -8.16 -15.86
N PHE A 11 0.69 -9.05 -16.08
CA PHE A 11 0.90 -10.26 -16.84
C PHE A 11 -0.37 -10.70 -17.59
N VAL A 12 -0.17 -11.46 -18.64
CA VAL A 12 -1.23 -11.97 -19.51
C VAL A 12 -1.17 -13.50 -19.59
N VAL A 13 -2.24 -14.11 -20.08
CA VAL A 13 -2.24 -15.54 -20.40
C VAL A 13 -1.16 -15.80 -21.45
N GLY A 14 -0.29 -16.77 -21.16
CA GLY A 14 0.85 -17.15 -22.00
C GLY A 14 2.21 -16.58 -21.52
N ASP A 15 2.23 -15.69 -20.52
CA ASP A 15 3.47 -15.20 -19.93
C ASP A 15 4.15 -16.27 -19.07
N ASP A 16 5.48 -16.23 -19.03
CA ASP A 16 6.27 -17.02 -18.10
C ASP A 16 6.29 -16.34 -16.72
N LEU A 17 5.94 -17.11 -15.69
CA LEU A 17 5.77 -16.62 -14.32
C LEU A 17 6.33 -17.61 -13.30
N LEU A 18 7.46 -17.27 -12.69
CA LEU A 18 8.08 -18.08 -11.66
C LEU A 18 7.46 -17.76 -10.28
N LEU A 19 6.81 -18.74 -9.67
CA LEU A 19 6.18 -18.59 -8.34
C LEU A 19 7.17 -18.14 -7.27
N GLU A 20 8.39 -18.67 -7.31
CA GLU A 20 9.46 -18.35 -6.36
C GLU A 20 9.92 -16.88 -6.44
N GLU A 21 9.72 -16.22 -7.58
CA GLU A 21 9.98 -14.79 -7.75
C GLU A 21 8.74 -13.93 -7.49
N LEU A 22 7.55 -14.40 -7.90
CA LEU A 22 6.32 -13.64 -7.80
C LEU A 22 5.86 -13.49 -6.35
N VAL A 23 5.86 -14.59 -5.56
CA VAL A 23 5.34 -14.55 -4.19
C VAL A 23 6.08 -13.53 -3.32
N PRO A 24 7.42 -13.49 -3.28
CA PRO A 24 8.15 -12.45 -2.55
C PRO A 24 7.83 -11.03 -3.03
N LYS A 25 7.65 -10.80 -4.34
CA LYS A 25 7.28 -9.50 -4.89
C LYS A 25 5.88 -9.06 -4.41
N LEU A 26 4.92 -9.98 -4.36
CA LEU A 26 3.58 -9.70 -3.84
C LEU A 26 3.61 -9.41 -2.34
N GLU A 27 4.35 -10.18 -1.55
CA GLU A 27 4.52 -9.93 -0.11
C GLU A 27 5.18 -8.55 0.14
N ALA A 28 6.22 -8.19 -0.63
CA ALA A 28 6.84 -6.87 -0.60
C ALA A 28 5.88 -5.74 -1.02
N ALA A 29 4.94 -6.02 -1.95
CA ALA A 29 3.87 -5.12 -2.34
C ALA A 29 2.72 -5.05 -1.31
N GLY A 30 2.84 -5.76 -0.18
CA GLY A 30 1.91 -5.70 0.94
C GLY A 30 0.81 -6.75 0.95
N TYR A 31 0.90 -7.77 0.08
CA TYR A 31 -0.06 -8.87 0.12
C TYR A 31 0.21 -9.81 1.30
N ARG A 32 -0.84 -10.20 1.98
CA ARG A 32 -0.79 -11.15 3.09
C ARG A 32 -1.03 -12.58 2.59
N LYS A 33 -0.05 -13.45 2.79
CA LYS A 33 -0.20 -14.86 2.43
C LYS A 33 -1.11 -15.58 3.41
N VAL A 34 -2.15 -16.23 2.88
CA VAL A 34 -3.21 -16.94 3.61
C VAL A 34 -3.45 -18.32 3.02
N ALA A 35 -4.24 -19.14 3.70
CA ALA A 35 -4.66 -20.45 3.17
C ALA A 35 -5.75 -20.33 2.10
N THR A 36 -6.66 -19.36 2.25
CA THR A 36 -7.79 -19.07 1.35
C THR A 36 -7.98 -17.57 1.29
N VAL A 37 -8.19 -17.03 0.11
CA VAL A 37 -8.39 -15.59 -0.12
C VAL A 37 -9.85 -15.23 0.15
N ASP A 38 -10.07 -14.37 1.15
CA ASP A 38 -11.39 -13.90 1.58
C ASP A 38 -11.49 -12.37 1.61
N GLU A 39 -10.36 -11.65 1.61
CA GLU A 39 -10.29 -10.19 1.68
C GLU A 39 -9.31 -9.61 0.65
N GLN A 40 -9.51 -8.34 0.27
CA GLN A 40 -8.56 -7.61 -0.57
C GLN A 40 -7.18 -7.52 0.12
N GLY A 41 -6.12 -7.65 -0.69
CA GLY A 41 -4.75 -7.67 -0.19
C GLY A 41 -4.27 -9.03 0.27
N GLU A 42 -5.03 -10.09 0.06
CA GLU A 42 -4.63 -11.46 0.34
C GLU A 42 -4.12 -12.18 -0.90
N LEU A 43 -3.24 -13.15 -0.67
CA LEU A 43 -2.78 -14.11 -1.66
C LEU A 43 -2.74 -15.51 -1.06
N ALA A 44 -3.07 -16.52 -1.86
CA ALA A 44 -2.92 -17.92 -1.52
C ALA A 44 -2.23 -18.67 -2.67
N VAL A 45 -1.37 -19.63 -2.35
CA VAL A 45 -0.65 -20.44 -3.33
C VAL A 45 -0.88 -21.91 -3.04
N ARG A 46 -1.34 -22.67 -4.02
CA ARG A 46 -1.64 -24.10 -3.93
C ARG A 46 -1.16 -24.82 -5.20
N GLY A 47 0.03 -25.41 -5.13
CA GLY A 47 0.66 -25.99 -6.32
C GLY A 47 0.91 -24.93 -7.39
N GLY A 48 0.41 -25.14 -8.60
CA GLY A 48 0.48 -24.19 -9.71
C GLY A 48 -0.66 -23.16 -9.73
N ILE A 49 -1.39 -22.97 -8.64
CA ILE A 49 -2.52 -22.03 -8.57
C ILE A 49 -2.16 -20.89 -7.60
N ILE A 50 -2.37 -19.68 -8.06
CA ILE A 50 -2.26 -18.46 -7.26
C ILE A 50 -3.65 -17.81 -7.22
N ASP A 51 -4.20 -17.68 -6.03
CA ASP A 51 -5.38 -16.86 -5.78
C ASP A 51 -4.91 -15.53 -5.19
N LEU A 52 -5.40 -14.41 -5.69
CA LEU A 52 -5.06 -13.08 -5.14
C LEU A 52 -6.22 -12.10 -5.33
N TRP A 53 -6.35 -11.16 -4.38
CA TRP A 53 -7.37 -10.12 -4.46
C TRP A 53 -6.72 -8.73 -4.47
N PRO A 54 -6.38 -8.20 -5.67
CA PRO A 54 -5.76 -6.89 -5.76
C PRO A 54 -6.75 -5.76 -5.41
N PRO A 55 -6.25 -4.64 -4.84
CA PRO A 55 -7.04 -3.42 -4.72
C PRO A 55 -7.62 -2.99 -6.07
N GLY A 56 -8.88 -2.52 -6.05
CA GLY A 56 -9.58 -2.06 -7.24
C GLY A 56 -10.35 -3.15 -8.01
N PHE A 57 -10.21 -4.41 -7.66
CA PHE A 57 -11.02 -5.50 -8.20
C PHE A 57 -12.21 -5.79 -7.27
N GLU A 58 -13.39 -5.99 -7.86
CA GLU A 58 -14.59 -6.38 -7.12
C GLU A 58 -14.51 -7.82 -6.61
N TYR A 59 -13.85 -8.70 -7.38
CA TYR A 59 -13.65 -10.12 -7.07
C TYR A 59 -12.17 -10.49 -7.11
N PRO A 60 -11.76 -11.51 -6.35
CA PRO A 60 -10.43 -12.08 -6.44
C PRO A 60 -10.21 -12.81 -7.76
N LEU A 61 -8.94 -12.98 -8.12
CA LEU A 61 -8.52 -13.67 -9.34
C LEU A 61 -7.72 -14.93 -8.99
N ARG A 62 -7.97 -15.96 -9.80
CA ARG A 62 -7.23 -17.22 -9.81
C ARG A 62 -6.38 -17.29 -11.05
N VAL A 63 -5.09 -17.46 -10.88
CA VAL A 63 -4.09 -17.66 -11.93
C VAL A 63 -3.65 -19.12 -11.87
N GLU A 64 -3.82 -19.85 -12.95
CA GLU A 64 -3.40 -21.25 -13.08
C GLU A 64 -2.14 -21.31 -13.94
N LEU A 65 -1.12 -22.00 -13.46
CA LEU A 65 0.15 -22.18 -14.15
C LEU A 65 0.31 -23.62 -14.65
N GLY A 66 0.69 -23.77 -15.91
CA GLY A 66 1.19 -25.01 -16.50
C GLY A 66 2.72 -25.02 -16.50
N GLY A 67 3.34 -25.59 -15.46
CA GLY A 67 4.75 -25.33 -15.22
C GLY A 67 4.98 -23.89 -14.78
N ASP A 68 5.74 -23.13 -15.59
CA ASP A 68 6.04 -21.72 -15.35
C ASP A 68 5.22 -20.76 -16.25
N THR A 69 4.28 -21.29 -17.04
CA THR A 69 3.49 -20.48 -17.99
C THR A 69 2.09 -20.25 -17.45
N VAL A 70 1.58 -19.03 -17.54
CA VAL A 70 0.19 -18.68 -17.20
C VAL A 70 -0.77 -19.31 -18.20
N GLU A 71 -1.50 -20.34 -17.78
CA GLU A 71 -2.49 -21.04 -18.63
C GLU A 71 -3.85 -20.36 -18.60
N SER A 72 -4.28 -19.88 -17.43
CA SER A 72 -5.56 -19.19 -17.29
C SER A 72 -5.56 -18.16 -16.19
N ILE A 73 -6.38 -17.11 -16.37
CA ILE A 73 -6.71 -16.11 -15.34
C ILE A 73 -8.24 -16.07 -15.26
N ARG A 74 -8.80 -16.18 -14.04
CA ARG A 74 -10.24 -16.18 -13.83
C ARG A 74 -10.64 -15.45 -12.57
N LEU A 75 -11.72 -14.69 -12.62
CA LEU A 75 -12.38 -14.20 -11.42
C LEU A 75 -13.08 -15.36 -10.70
N PHE A 76 -13.08 -15.34 -9.38
CA PHE A 76 -13.80 -16.32 -8.57
C PHE A 76 -14.56 -15.65 -7.42
N ASP A 77 -15.59 -16.31 -6.92
CA ASP A 77 -16.35 -15.86 -5.77
C ASP A 77 -15.63 -16.30 -4.48
N PRO A 78 -15.30 -15.35 -3.57
CA PRO A 78 -14.61 -15.71 -2.33
C PRO A 78 -15.48 -16.56 -1.38
N GLY A 79 -16.81 -16.50 -1.48
CA GLY A 79 -17.72 -17.22 -0.61
C GLY A 79 -17.79 -18.72 -0.91
N ASP A 80 -17.77 -19.12 -2.18
CA ASP A 80 -17.82 -20.54 -2.61
C ASP A 80 -16.55 -21.03 -3.31
N GLN A 81 -15.59 -20.12 -3.56
CA GLN A 81 -14.31 -20.38 -4.22
C GLN A 81 -14.41 -20.87 -5.67
N LEU A 82 -15.57 -20.67 -6.33
CA LEU A 82 -15.81 -21.09 -7.71
C LEU A 82 -15.46 -19.98 -8.72
N SER A 83 -14.67 -20.35 -9.73
CA SER A 83 -14.34 -19.43 -10.83
C SER A 83 -15.54 -19.29 -11.77
N PHE A 84 -15.85 -18.04 -12.18
CA PHE A 84 -17.02 -17.76 -12.99
C PHE A 84 -16.74 -16.95 -14.27
N GLN A 85 -15.66 -16.17 -14.33
CA GLN A 85 -15.38 -15.32 -15.49
C GLN A 85 -13.89 -15.38 -15.86
N PRO A 86 -13.55 -15.64 -17.13
CA PRO A 86 -12.17 -15.57 -17.58
C PRO A 86 -11.70 -14.10 -17.72
N SER A 87 -10.40 -13.89 -17.57
CA SER A 87 -9.68 -12.67 -17.92
C SER A 87 -8.48 -13.01 -18.79
N GLU A 88 -8.12 -12.13 -19.71
CA GLU A 88 -6.94 -12.31 -20.55
C GLU A 88 -5.67 -11.75 -19.89
N ASP A 89 -5.84 -10.80 -18.98
CA ASP A 89 -4.77 -10.08 -18.31
C ASP A 89 -5.08 -9.80 -16.85
N LEU A 90 -4.05 -9.42 -16.12
CA LEU A 90 -4.13 -9.00 -14.72
C LEU A 90 -3.12 -7.89 -14.41
N ALA A 91 -3.64 -6.75 -13.97
CA ALA A 91 -2.87 -5.68 -13.37
C ALA A 91 -2.93 -5.80 -11.83
N VAL A 92 -1.80 -6.07 -11.22
CA VAL A 92 -1.68 -6.21 -9.76
C VAL A 92 -1.12 -4.93 -9.18
N LEU A 93 -1.96 -4.18 -8.48
CA LEU A 93 -1.55 -3.00 -7.75
C LEU A 93 -1.02 -3.38 -6.36
N PRO A 94 -0.09 -2.61 -5.77
CA PRO A 94 0.31 -2.82 -4.40
C PRO A 94 -0.88 -2.79 -3.44
N SER A 95 -0.91 -3.72 -2.49
CA SER A 95 -1.91 -3.76 -1.43
C SER A 95 -1.57 -2.83 -0.26
N SER A 96 -0.31 -2.42 -0.15
CA SER A 96 0.13 -1.45 0.84
C SER A 96 0.33 -0.07 0.22
N PRO A 97 -0.17 1.02 0.86
CA PRO A 97 0.14 2.38 0.46
C PRO A 97 1.59 2.76 0.77
N VAL A 98 2.33 1.89 1.47
CA VAL A 98 3.69 2.14 1.94
C VAL A 98 4.62 1.08 1.36
N PRO A 99 5.74 1.47 0.73
CA PRO A 99 6.71 0.53 0.19
C PRO A 99 7.49 -0.13 1.33
N LEU A 100 7.14 -1.36 1.69
CA LEU A 100 7.68 -2.08 2.86
C LEU A 100 9.20 -2.24 2.80
N GLU A 101 9.75 -2.57 1.62
CA GLU A 101 11.20 -2.67 1.42
C GLU A 101 11.91 -1.35 1.74
N ARG A 102 11.34 -0.23 1.27
CA ARG A 102 11.87 1.11 1.53
C ARG A 102 11.80 1.47 3.02
N MET A 103 10.76 1.01 3.72
CA MET A 103 10.61 1.23 5.16
C MET A 103 11.69 0.50 5.97
N ALA A 104 12.19 -0.63 5.49
CA ALA A 104 13.27 -1.39 6.13
C ALA A 104 14.65 -0.74 5.96
N GLU A 105 14.82 0.21 5.05
CA GLU A 105 16.12 0.84 4.78
C GLU A 105 16.62 1.68 5.96
N ALA A 106 17.93 1.67 6.19
CA ALA A 106 18.57 2.28 7.35
C ALA A 106 18.35 3.80 7.45
N ASP A 107 18.27 4.51 6.31
CA ASP A 107 18.05 5.96 6.29
C ASP A 107 16.62 6.32 6.70
N VAL A 108 15.61 5.55 6.28
CA VAL A 108 14.21 5.74 6.66
C VAL A 108 14.03 5.42 8.14
N ARG A 109 14.51 4.26 8.58
CA ARG A 109 14.45 3.84 9.99
C ARG A 109 15.11 4.86 10.92
N ARG A 110 16.25 5.43 10.53
CA ARG A 110 16.93 6.49 11.30
C ARG A 110 16.08 7.75 11.42
N LYS A 111 15.40 8.19 10.35
CA LYS A 111 14.49 9.34 10.39
C LYS A 111 13.31 9.10 11.32
N ILE A 112 12.72 7.89 11.25
CA ILE A 112 11.62 7.49 12.12
C ILE A 112 12.09 7.42 13.58
N ALA A 113 13.26 6.83 13.84
CA ALA A 113 13.84 6.78 15.19
C ALA A 113 14.08 8.17 15.78
N ALA A 114 14.63 9.11 14.99
CA ALA A 114 14.80 10.51 15.41
C ALA A 114 13.44 11.14 15.80
N ARG A 115 12.40 10.89 15.00
CA ARG A 115 11.06 11.38 15.34
C ARG A 115 10.51 10.76 16.63
N CYS A 116 10.74 9.47 16.85
CA CYS A 116 10.36 8.81 18.10
C CYS A 116 11.08 9.43 19.33
N GLU A 117 12.32 9.89 19.18
CA GLU A 117 13.07 10.59 20.22
C GLU A 117 12.50 11.98 20.50
N GLU A 118 12.19 12.76 19.47
CA GLU A 118 11.50 14.05 19.59
C GLU A 118 10.17 13.95 20.31
N LEU A 119 9.41 12.86 20.05
CA LEU A 119 8.14 12.57 20.68
C LEU A 119 8.26 11.97 22.09
N LEU A 120 9.48 11.72 22.56
CA LEU A 120 9.78 11.09 23.85
C LEU A 120 9.07 9.74 24.05
N LEU A 121 8.89 8.96 22.97
CA LEU A 121 8.24 7.65 23.06
C LEU A 121 9.04 6.69 23.94
N ALA A 122 8.32 5.81 24.65
CA ALA A 122 8.93 4.79 25.49
C ALA A 122 9.89 3.89 24.69
N SER A 123 10.98 3.44 25.32
CA SER A 123 12.00 2.61 24.66
C SER A 123 11.43 1.28 24.11
N SER A 124 10.40 0.74 24.78
CA SER A 124 9.67 -0.47 24.33
C SER A 124 8.92 -0.23 23.02
N GLU A 125 8.25 0.93 22.87
CA GLU A 125 7.53 1.31 21.67
C GLU A 125 8.48 1.54 20.50
N ARG A 126 9.58 2.25 20.75
CA ARG A 126 10.63 2.51 19.73
C ARG A 126 11.23 1.21 19.21
N ARG A 127 11.53 0.26 20.13
CA ARG A 127 12.08 -1.05 19.75
C ARG A 127 11.08 -1.86 18.93
N ARG A 128 9.82 -1.93 19.36
CA ARG A 128 8.76 -2.65 18.66
C ARG A 128 8.56 -2.10 17.24
N LEU A 129 8.55 -0.79 17.09
CA LEU A 129 8.42 -0.13 15.79
C LEU A 129 9.61 -0.49 14.88
N ASP A 130 10.84 -0.41 15.39
CA ASP A 130 12.04 -0.76 14.63
C ASP A 130 12.09 -2.25 14.23
N GLU A 131 11.60 -3.14 15.08
CA GLU A 131 11.47 -4.58 14.79
C GLU A 131 10.48 -4.81 13.62
N TYR A 132 9.31 -4.17 13.64
CA TYR A 132 8.32 -4.27 12.56
C TYR A 132 8.87 -3.73 11.23
N LEU A 133 9.52 -2.57 11.26
CA LEU A 133 10.12 -1.97 10.07
C LEU A 133 11.23 -2.84 9.49
N THR A 134 12.08 -3.41 10.36
CA THR A 134 13.18 -4.29 9.94
C THR A 134 12.65 -5.60 9.33
N ALA A 135 11.56 -6.12 9.88
CA ALA A 135 10.93 -7.35 9.38
C ALA A 135 10.07 -7.14 8.13
N GLY A 136 9.83 -5.89 7.72
CA GLY A 136 8.95 -5.59 6.59
C GLY A 136 7.51 -6.03 6.80
N VAL A 137 7.02 -5.97 8.05
CA VAL A 137 5.69 -6.45 8.43
C VAL A 137 4.70 -5.28 8.46
N LEU A 138 3.52 -5.49 7.89
CA LEU A 138 2.38 -4.56 8.01
C LEU A 138 1.87 -4.51 9.44
N PHE A 139 1.59 -3.30 9.92
CA PHE A 139 0.96 -3.08 11.23
C PHE A 139 0.01 -1.87 11.14
N PRO A 140 -1.02 -1.80 11.99
CA PRO A 140 -1.94 -0.66 12.00
C PRO A 140 -1.20 0.66 12.26
N GLY A 141 -1.43 1.66 11.40
CA GLY A 141 -0.78 2.97 11.47
C GLY A 141 0.53 3.09 10.69
N ILE A 142 0.97 2.06 9.95
CA ILE A 142 2.18 2.13 9.11
C ILE A 142 2.08 3.24 8.07
N GLU A 143 0.88 3.55 7.60
CA GLU A 143 0.59 4.64 6.65
C GLU A 143 1.03 6.01 7.16
N LEU A 144 1.05 6.22 8.49
CA LEU A 144 1.56 7.45 9.12
C LEU A 144 3.08 7.62 8.91
N LEU A 145 3.77 6.54 8.58
CA LEU A 145 5.20 6.54 8.32
C LEU A 145 5.54 6.78 6.84
N ALA A 146 4.55 6.73 5.94
CA ALA A 146 4.73 6.93 4.51
C ALA A 146 5.57 8.17 4.14
N PRO A 147 5.40 9.34 4.81
CA PRO A 147 6.21 10.52 4.50
C PRO A 147 7.72 10.34 4.67
N TYR A 148 8.15 9.40 5.50
CA TYR A 148 9.58 9.12 5.74
C TYR A 148 10.19 8.23 4.64
N ALA A 149 9.36 7.41 4.00
CA ALA A 149 9.77 6.50 2.92
C ALA A 149 9.83 7.19 1.56
N TYR A 150 8.92 8.13 1.30
CA TYR A 150 8.83 8.81 0.02
C TYR A 150 9.78 10.03 -0.02
N GLY A 151 10.67 10.07 -1.01
CA GLY A 151 11.59 11.21 -1.19
C GLY A 151 10.91 12.47 -1.75
N ARG A 152 9.78 12.31 -2.45
CA ARG A 152 8.95 13.36 -3.03
C ARG A 152 7.48 13.08 -2.69
N ARG A 153 6.78 14.11 -2.27
CA ARG A 153 5.34 14.07 -2.13
C ARG A 153 4.68 14.16 -3.50
N THR A 154 3.68 13.35 -3.72
CA THR A 154 2.86 13.40 -4.93
C THR A 154 1.40 13.45 -4.53
N THR A 155 0.61 14.13 -5.34
CA THR A 155 -0.84 14.23 -5.22
C THR A 155 -1.49 13.52 -6.40
N ILE A 156 -2.80 13.36 -6.37
CA ILE A 156 -3.55 12.84 -7.51
C ILE A 156 -3.31 13.68 -8.78
N LEU A 157 -2.99 14.97 -8.62
CA LEU A 157 -2.73 15.89 -9.73
C LEU A 157 -1.44 15.54 -10.47
N ASP A 158 -0.45 14.94 -9.81
CA ASP A 158 0.80 14.48 -10.43
C ASP A 158 0.58 13.31 -11.40
N HIS A 159 -0.58 12.66 -11.35
CA HIS A 159 -0.98 11.57 -12.24
C HIS A 159 -1.81 12.02 -13.44
N LEU A 160 -2.15 13.30 -13.51
CA LEU A 160 -2.89 13.82 -14.66
C LEU A 160 -1.99 13.90 -15.88
N PRO A 161 -2.50 13.54 -17.07
CA PRO A 161 -1.74 13.67 -18.30
C PRO A 161 -1.46 15.15 -18.63
N ALA A 162 -0.37 15.40 -19.34
CA ALA A 162 -0.06 16.76 -19.81
C ALA A 162 -1.23 17.32 -20.66
N GLY A 163 -1.70 18.50 -20.30
CA GLY A 163 -2.84 19.14 -20.97
C GLY A 163 -4.21 18.75 -20.41
N ALA A 164 -4.29 17.99 -19.33
CA ALA A 164 -5.56 17.75 -18.63
C ALA A 164 -6.17 19.08 -18.15
N LEU A 165 -7.49 19.22 -18.33
CA LEU A 165 -8.25 20.35 -17.80
C LEU A 165 -8.76 20.02 -16.41
N LEU A 166 -8.34 20.78 -15.41
CA LEU A 166 -8.87 20.73 -14.07
C LEU A 166 -10.01 21.74 -13.92
N VAL A 167 -11.21 21.26 -13.60
CA VAL A 167 -12.37 22.09 -13.33
C VAL A 167 -12.71 22.00 -11.85
N ILE A 168 -12.65 23.14 -11.16
CA ILE A 168 -13.04 23.23 -9.74
C ILE A 168 -14.49 23.71 -9.69
N VAL A 169 -15.36 22.88 -9.13
CA VAL A 169 -16.76 23.20 -8.91
C VAL A 169 -16.93 23.69 -7.47
N ASP A 170 -17.55 24.84 -7.31
CA ASP A 170 -17.75 25.50 -6.00
C ASP A 170 -16.43 25.73 -5.24
N PRO A 171 -15.53 26.61 -5.74
CA PRO A 171 -14.25 26.87 -5.08
C PRO A 171 -14.36 27.21 -3.59
N PRO A 172 -15.34 28.01 -3.12
CA PRO A 172 -15.50 28.29 -1.70
C PRO A 172 -15.75 27.04 -0.85
N ALA A 173 -16.53 26.07 -1.35
CA ALA A 173 -16.74 24.81 -0.65
C ALA A 173 -15.46 23.96 -0.58
N VAL A 174 -14.64 23.99 -1.63
CA VAL A 174 -13.32 23.31 -1.64
C VAL A 174 -12.38 23.95 -0.62
N GLU A 175 -12.30 25.29 -0.56
CA GLU A 175 -11.48 26.00 0.42
C GLU A 175 -11.92 25.67 1.87
N MET A 176 -13.21 25.69 2.13
CA MET A 176 -13.75 25.34 3.44
C MET A 176 -13.44 23.89 3.84
N ALA A 177 -13.52 22.95 2.89
CA ALA A 177 -13.17 21.55 3.13
C ALA A 177 -11.67 21.38 3.46
N ILE A 178 -10.78 22.13 2.80
CA ILE A 178 -9.35 22.15 3.08
C ILE A 178 -9.09 22.70 4.48
N ASP A 179 -9.74 23.82 4.87
CA ASP A 179 -9.58 24.40 6.18
C ASP A 179 -10.05 23.43 7.28
N THR A 180 -11.21 22.81 7.10
CA THR A 180 -11.74 21.79 8.02
C THR A 180 -10.81 20.58 8.16
N LEU A 181 -10.26 20.10 7.05
CA LEU A 181 -9.29 19.01 7.08
C LEU A 181 -8.02 19.40 7.85
N HIS A 182 -7.53 20.62 7.62
CA HIS A 182 -6.36 21.15 8.32
C HIS A 182 -6.58 21.21 9.83
N GLU A 183 -7.72 21.75 10.27
CA GLU A 183 -8.10 21.79 11.69
C GLU A 183 -8.18 20.39 12.30
N THR A 184 -8.83 19.45 11.60
CA THR A 184 -8.93 18.05 12.03
C THR A 184 -7.55 17.38 12.19
N LEU A 185 -6.63 17.64 11.28
CA LEU A 185 -5.27 17.11 11.37
C LEU A 185 -4.47 17.71 12.54
N LEU A 186 -4.66 19.00 12.83
CA LEU A 186 -4.03 19.63 14.00
C LEU A 186 -4.55 19.03 15.31
N GLU A 187 -5.88 18.90 15.45
CA GLU A 187 -6.52 18.28 16.62
C GLU A 187 -6.08 16.82 16.82
N ALA A 188 -6.02 16.04 15.73
CA ALA A 188 -5.51 14.66 15.78
C ALA A 188 -4.05 14.61 16.22
N GLY A 189 -3.20 15.52 15.75
CA GLY A 189 -1.80 15.63 16.16
C GLY A 189 -1.64 15.99 17.64
N GLU A 190 -2.47 16.89 18.18
CA GLU A 190 -2.49 17.23 19.60
C GLU A 190 -2.96 16.07 20.47
N SER A 191 -3.99 15.35 20.01
CA SER A 191 -4.51 14.16 20.68
C SER A 191 -3.44 13.05 20.72
N ALA A 192 -2.77 12.77 19.60
CA ALA A 192 -1.70 11.79 19.54
C ALA A 192 -0.50 12.14 20.44
N ARG A 193 -0.14 13.44 20.50
CA ARG A 193 0.91 13.96 21.40
C ARG A 193 0.52 13.73 22.86
N SER A 194 -0.71 14.04 23.23
CA SER A 194 -1.23 13.85 24.59
C SER A 194 -1.28 12.37 24.99
N ALA A 195 -1.55 11.47 24.03
CA ALA A 195 -1.55 10.02 24.22
C ALA A 195 -0.13 9.40 24.19
N SER A 196 0.92 10.19 23.93
CA SER A 196 2.31 9.71 23.75
C SER A 196 2.41 8.62 22.66
N THR A 197 1.63 8.76 21.59
CA THR A 197 1.66 7.86 20.42
C THR A 197 2.45 8.49 19.28
N PHE A 198 2.92 7.65 18.34
CA PHE A 198 3.61 8.14 17.15
C PHE A 198 2.66 9.00 16.30
N HIS A 199 3.16 10.13 15.84
CA HIS A 199 2.56 10.96 14.81
C HIS A 199 3.67 11.58 13.94
N PRO A 200 3.48 11.70 12.63
CA PRO A 200 4.46 12.31 11.75
C PRO A 200 4.64 13.79 12.09
N ASP A 201 5.76 14.37 11.67
CA ASP A 201 5.95 15.81 11.73
C ASP A 201 4.85 16.50 10.89
N SER A 202 4.19 17.49 11.44
CA SER A 202 3.21 18.30 10.72
C SER A 202 3.78 18.91 9.44
N ALA A 203 5.07 19.27 9.43
CA ALA A 203 5.77 19.71 8.23
C ALA A 203 5.82 18.65 7.12
N LEU A 204 5.72 17.35 7.44
CA LEU A 204 5.66 16.27 6.48
C LEU A 204 4.23 15.99 5.97
N LEU A 205 3.23 16.48 6.68
CA LEU A 205 1.82 16.35 6.31
C LEU A 205 1.31 17.57 5.52
N HIS A 206 2.16 18.60 5.31
CA HIS A 206 1.70 19.84 4.69
C HIS A 206 1.08 19.61 3.32
N LEU A 207 -0.18 19.98 3.30
CA LEU A 207 -0.83 20.62 2.17
C LEU A 207 -0.36 22.09 2.22
N ASP A 208 0.70 22.44 1.51
CA ASP A 208 1.05 23.83 1.29
C ASP A 208 -0.14 24.50 0.58
N ARG A 209 -0.60 25.63 1.14
CA ARG A 209 -1.63 26.47 0.53
C ARG A 209 -1.14 27.13 -0.75
#